data_4bb682803c78f7528e990bc83dd938fb
#
_entry.id   4bb682803c78f7528e990bc83dd938fb
#
_cell.length_a   1.000
_cell.length_b   1.000
_cell.length_c   1.000
_cell.angle_alpha   90.00
_cell.angle_beta   90.00
_cell.angle_gamma   90.00
#
_symmetry.space_group_name_H-M   'P 1'
#
loop_
_entity.id
_entity.type
_entity.pdbx_description
1 polymer ?
#
loop_
_entity_poly.entity_id
_entity_poly.type
_entity_poly.pdbx_seq_one_letter_code
_entity_poly.pdbx_strand_id
1 'polypeptide(L)'
;MKKYLLGVDNGGTYIKAALYDFKGKQIGITKEYNEKIIPGIGMSEYNQDTLWQINCNCIKNVIEGTGIDPNEIACLGISGQGCGFYAIDSKGQNICNAISSSDQRAVKYVEKWEKDGTSEKLFDLIFRYSTPGHINAILAWLKDNEPDNYDKIAYLFSMKDFLIYRLTGEVVSGYGCQSASCLMNMNTNEFDKNLADAFGIQEVIDKFGPLKWDIEICGYITDEAADLCGCMSGTPVCGGCHDVVASIIAMGVDNSAPFFVITGTHAINGYISDTPILDKSVLSTELFAFPGGYMIEDSFPASSGILEWVIDLFYSREEKTLTDIYLSLIH
;
A
#
# COMPACT_ATOMS: atom_id res chain seq x y z
N MET A 1 14.00 -22.64 18.48
CA MET A 1 13.03 -21.73 19.17
C MET A 1 12.93 -20.46 18.32
N LYS A 2 11.72 -19.93 18.10
CA LYS A 2 11.54 -18.72 17.32
C LYS A 2 12.18 -17.52 18.03
N LYS A 3 12.94 -16.69 17.30
CA LYS A 3 13.73 -15.57 17.85
C LYS A 3 13.57 -14.26 17.09
N TYR A 4 13.12 -14.32 15.82
CA TYR A 4 13.16 -13.19 14.92
C TYR A 4 11.79 -12.92 14.29
N LEU A 5 11.55 -11.66 13.94
CA LEU A 5 10.47 -11.19 13.12
C LEU A 5 11.07 -10.66 11.80
N LEU A 6 10.41 -10.96 10.68
CA LEU A 6 10.79 -10.47 9.37
C LEU A 6 9.76 -9.46 8.90
N GLY A 7 10.19 -8.23 8.63
CA GLY A 7 9.37 -7.18 8.02
C GLY A 7 9.76 -6.94 6.58
N VAL A 8 8.78 -6.77 5.69
CA VAL A 8 8.98 -6.40 4.30
C VAL A 8 8.24 -5.10 4.02
N ASP A 9 8.94 -4.10 3.47
CA ASP A 9 8.38 -2.80 3.09
C ASP A 9 8.46 -2.61 1.58
N ASN A 10 7.29 -2.51 0.94
CA ASN A 10 7.15 -2.28 -0.49
C ASN A 10 6.89 -0.81 -0.78
N GLY A 11 7.94 -0.02 -0.71
CA GLY A 11 7.91 1.38 -1.10
C GLY A 11 7.90 1.58 -2.62
N GLY A 12 7.46 2.77 -3.04
CA GLY A 12 7.40 3.12 -4.47
C GLY A 12 8.77 3.21 -5.17
N THR A 13 9.87 3.40 -4.42
CA THR A 13 11.23 3.53 -4.97
C THR A 13 12.14 2.37 -4.58
N TYR A 14 12.00 1.88 -3.37
CA TYR A 14 12.79 0.77 -2.84
C TYR A 14 11.89 -0.24 -2.13
N ILE A 15 12.18 -1.50 -2.35
CA ILE A 15 11.67 -2.61 -1.55
C ILE A 15 12.75 -2.94 -0.51
N LYS A 16 12.33 -3.20 0.73
CA LYS A 16 13.23 -3.48 1.83
C LYS A 16 12.76 -4.73 2.58
N ALA A 17 13.70 -5.50 3.09
CA ALA A 17 13.43 -6.57 4.05
C ALA A 17 14.35 -6.40 5.26
N ALA A 18 13.79 -6.50 6.47
CA ALA A 18 14.53 -6.33 7.70
C ALA A 18 14.16 -7.38 8.74
N LEU A 19 15.17 -7.88 9.45
CA LEU A 19 15.04 -8.81 10.56
C LEU A 19 15.19 -8.09 11.89
N TYR A 20 14.30 -8.40 12.81
CA TYR A 20 14.30 -7.87 14.18
C TYR A 20 14.26 -8.99 15.20
N ASP A 21 14.89 -8.79 16.34
CA ASP A 21 14.63 -9.65 17.52
C ASP A 21 13.31 -9.23 18.21
N PHE A 22 12.85 -10.03 19.18
CA PHE A 22 11.62 -9.72 19.94
C PHE A 22 11.73 -8.50 20.87
N LYS A 23 12.90 -7.87 20.95
CA LYS A 23 13.09 -6.59 21.65
C LYS A 23 13.03 -5.39 20.71
N GLY A 24 12.79 -5.63 19.41
CA GLY A 24 12.75 -4.58 18.37
C GLY A 24 14.13 -4.16 17.87
N LYS A 25 15.21 -4.86 18.27
CA LYS A 25 16.54 -4.57 17.72
C LYS A 25 16.65 -5.11 16.30
N GLN A 26 17.01 -4.23 15.36
CA GLN A 26 17.31 -4.62 13.99
C GLN A 26 18.58 -5.47 13.93
N ILE A 27 18.47 -6.65 13.33
CA ILE A 27 19.58 -7.61 13.15
C ILE A 27 20.22 -7.40 11.77
N GLY A 28 19.40 -7.15 10.76
CA GLY A 28 19.87 -6.86 9.40
C GLY A 28 18.78 -6.23 8.57
N ILE A 29 19.18 -5.59 7.48
CA ILE A 29 18.30 -4.99 6.49
C ILE A 29 18.93 -5.10 5.12
N THR A 30 18.09 -5.33 4.11
CA THR A 30 18.45 -5.25 2.69
C THR A 30 17.47 -4.35 1.98
N LYS A 31 17.90 -3.78 0.85
CA LYS A 31 17.03 -2.98 -0.01
C LYS A 31 17.42 -3.18 -1.47
N GLU A 32 16.44 -3.12 -2.35
CA GLU A 32 16.61 -3.18 -3.79
C GLU A 32 15.73 -2.12 -4.47
N TYR A 33 16.21 -1.56 -5.57
CA TYR A 33 15.47 -0.53 -6.31
C TYR A 33 14.27 -1.15 -7.02
N ASN A 34 13.11 -0.49 -6.91
CA ASN A 34 11.88 -0.88 -7.58
C ASN A 34 11.64 0.04 -8.77
N GLU A 35 11.91 -0.45 -9.96
CA GLU A 35 11.81 0.34 -11.18
C GLU A 35 10.36 0.67 -11.52
N LYS A 36 10.07 1.97 -11.62
CA LYS A 36 8.77 2.48 -12.03
C LYS A 36 8.71 2.57 -13.56
N ILE A 37 7.66 2.00 -14.15
CA ILE A 37 7.36 2.09 -15.58
C ILE A 37 6.44 3.29 -15.80
N ILE A 38 6.76 4.13 -16.79
CA ILE A 38 5.98 5.33 -17.16
C ILE A 38 5.49 5.16 -18.59
N PRO A 39 4.33 4.51 -18.82
CA PRO A 39 3.82 4.27 -20.19
C PRO A 39 3.37 5.54 -20.91
N GLY A 40 3.02 6.57 -20.16
CA GLY A 40 2.54 7.86 -20.69
C GLY A 40 2.50 8.95 -19.61
N ILE A 41 2.11 10.15 -20.01
CA ILE A 41 2.01 11.27 -19.09
C ILE A 41 1.00 10.98 -17.97
N GLY A 42 1.45 11.12 -16.72
CA GLY A 42 0.63 10.85 -15.54
C GLY A 42 0.39 9.35 -15.27
N MET A 43 0.92 8.44 -16.07
CA MET A 43 0.82 7.00 -15.84
C MET A 43 2.01 6.49 -15.03
N SER A 44 1.76 5.52 -14.17
CA SER A 44 2.76 4.96 -13.26
C SER A 44 2.45 3.51 -12.93
N GLU A 45 3.32 2.60 -13.35
CA GLU A 45 3.13 1.15 -13.27
C GLU A 45 4.34 0.43 -12.67
N TYR A 46 4.11 -0.81 -12.25
CA TYR A 46 5.15 -1.75 -11.86
C TYR A 46 4.90 -3.10 -12.51
N ASN A 47 5.96 -3.77 -12.99
CA ASN A 47 5.87 -5.16 -13.40
C ASN A 47 5.70 -6.05 -12.15
N GLN A 48 4.60 -6.78 -12.06
CA GLN A 48 4.23 -7.57 -10.87
C GLN A 48 5.19 -8.73 -10.62
N ASP A 49 5.74 -9.35 -11.67
CA ASP A 49 6.71 -10.45 -11.52
C ASP A 49 8.09 -9.95 -11.08
N THR A 50 8.53 -8.82 -11.64
CA THR A 50 9.75 -8.14 -11.18
C THR A 50 9.63 -7.71 -9.72
N LEU A 51 8.50 -7.11 -9.34
CA LEU A 51 8.20 -6.74 -7.95
C LEU A 51 8.28 -7.95 -7.02
N TRP A 52 7.68 -9.07 -7.40
CA TRP A 52 7.76 -10.32 -6.63
C TRP A 52 9.20 -10.82 -6.50
N GLN A 53 9.97 -10.82 -7.59
CA GLN A 53 11.37 -11.26 -7.56
C GLN A 53 12.23 -10.39 -6.65
N ILE A 54 12.05 -9.06 -6.67
CA ILE A 54 12.76 -8.14 -5.79
C ILE A 54 12.44 -8.44 -4.32
N ASN A 55 11.16 -8.71 -4.00
CA ASN A 55 10.76 -9.11 -2.65
C ASN A 55 11.48 -10.39 -2.21
N CYS A 56 11.48 -11.42 -3.04
CA CYS A 56 12.19 -12.67 -2.76
C CYS A 56 13.69 -12.43 -2.54
N ASN A 57 14.32 -11.63 -3.41
CA ASN A 57 15.74 -11.28 -3.28
C ASN A 57 16.04 -10.55 -1.95
N CYS A 58 15.25 -9.53 -1.60
CA CYS A 58 15.43 -8.80 -0.35
C CYS A 58 15.31 -9.73 0.86
N ILE A 59 14.29 -10.59 0.90
CA ILE A 59 14.09 -11.55 1.99
C ILE A 59 15.27 -12.52 2.07
N LYS A 60 15.64 -13.13 0.96
CA LYS A 60 16.76 -14.07 0.89
C LYS A 60 18.07 -13.43 1.33
N ASN A 61 18.38 -12.26 0.79
CA ASN A 61 19.62 -11.56 1.08
C ASN A 61 19.73 -11.14 2.55
N VAL A 62 18.65 -10.75 3.23
CA VAL A 62 18.71 -10.42 4.66
C VAL A 62 18.90 -11.65 5.52
N ILE A 63 18.31 -12.79 5.18
CA ILE A 63 18.49 -14.07 5.88
C ILE A 63 19.94 -14.54 5.72
N GLU A 64 20.45 -14.63 4.49
CA GLU A 64 21.81 -15.07 4.20
C GLU A 64 22.86 -14.12 4.79
N GLY A 65 22.66 -12.81 4.62
CA GLY A 65 23.60 -11.78 5.12
C GLY A 65 23.71 -11.72 6.64
N THR A 66 22.66 -12.11 7.35
CA THR A 66 22.68 -12.19 8.84
C THR A 66 23.14 -13.54 9.36
N GLY A 67 23.10 -14.59 8.53
CA GLY A 67 23.47 -15.96 8.91
C GLY A 67 22.53 -16.62 9.92
N ILE A 68 21.30 -16.10 10.08
CA ILE A 68 20.31 -16.72 10.97
C ILE A 68 19.77 -18.03 10.37
N ASP A 69 19.32 -18.92 11.20
CA ASP A 69 18.54 -20.08 10.78
C ASP A 69 17.10 -19.62 10.41
N PRO A 70 16.62 -19.80 9.16
CA PRO A 70 15.27 -19.45 8.76
C PRO A 70 14.17 -20.08 9.64
N ASN A 71 14.48 -21.24 10.27
CA ASN A 71 13.59 -21.86 11.25
C ASN A 71 13.34 -20.98 12.49
N GLU A 72 14.18 -20.00 12.76
CA GLU A 72 14.03 -19.11 13.92
C GLU A 72 13.15 -17.89 13.63
N ILE A 73 12.69 -17.67 12.39
CA ILE A 73 11.74 -16.62 12.02
C ILE A 73 10.34 -17.02 12.50
N ALA A 74 9.75 -16.20 13.35
CA ALA A 74 8.44 -16.45 13.94
C ALA A 74 7.29 -16.11 12.99
N CYS A 75 7.41 -14.98 12.28
CA CYS A 75 6.37 -14.44 11.42
C CYS A 75 6.98 -13.47 10.40
N LEU A 76 6.31 -13.33 9.26
CA LEU A 76 6.58 -12.31 8.26
C LEU A 76 5.42 -11.30 8.25
N GLY A 77 5.72 -10.01 8.35
CA GLY A 77 4.78 -8.90 8.20
C GLY A 77 5.12 -8.06 6.97
N ILE A 78 4.08 -7.52 6.31
CA ILE A 78 4.24 -6.76 5.07
C ILE A 78 3.73 -5.34 5.27
N SER A 79 4.49 -4.35 4.82
CA SER A 79 4.00 -3.00 4.61
C SER A 79 4.23 -2.56 3.16
N GLY A 80 3.50 -1.55 2.73
CA GLY A 80 3.69 -0.99 1.41
C GLY A 80 2.63 0.05 1.05
N GLN A 81 2.69 0.58 -0.16
CA GLN A 81 1.76 1.62 -0.60
C GLN A 81 0.30 1.19 -0.46
N GLY A 82 -0.55 2.10 0.02
CA GLY A 82 -1.93 1.80 0.40
C GLY A 82 -2.86 1.53 -0.78
N CYS A 83 -2.91 2.41 -1.73
CA CYS A 83 -3.78 2.34 -2.90
C CYS A 83 -3.10 1.70 -4.11
N GLY A 84 -3.75 1.77 -5.27
CA GLY A 84 -3.27 1.18 -6.51
C GLY A 84 -4.08 -0.04 -6.92
N PHE A 85 -3.64 -0.70 -7.98
CA PHE A 85 -4.35 -1.81 -8.59
C PHE A 85 -3.40 -2.98 -8.86
N TYR A 86 -3.74 -4.14 -8.34
CA TYR A 86 -3.08 -5.43 -8.58
C TYR A 86 -4.15 -6.46 -8.90
N ALA A 87 -3.96 -7.27 -9.94
CA ALA A 87 -4.96 -8.24 -10.36
C ALA A 87 -4.36 -9.45 -11.05
N ILE A 88 -5.03 -10.58 -10.89
CA ILE A 88 -4.70 -11.83 -11.58
C ILE A 88 -5.94 -12.43 -12.26
N ASP A 89 -5.70 -13.27 -13.24
CA ASP A 89 -6.74 -14.09 -13.88
C ASP A 89 -7.07 -15.36 -13.07
N SER A 90 -8.01 -16.16 -13.57
CA SER A 90 -8.44 -17.42 -12.94
C SER A 90 -7.36 -18.51 -12.88
N LYS A 91 -6.23 -18.30 -13.55
CA LYS A 91 -5.05 -19.21 -13.53
C LYS A 91 -3.94 -18.68 -12.62
N GLY A 92 -4.17 -17.56 -11.92
CA GLY A 92 -3.17 -16.90 -11.09
C GLY A 92 -2.12 -16.09 -11.88
N GLN A 93 -2.38 -15.81 -13.16
CA GLN A 93 -1.48 -15.04 -14.02
C GLN A 93 -1.78 -13.55 -13.92
N ASN A 94 -0.74 -12.71 -13.89
CA ASN A 94 -0.91 -11.26 -13.94
C ASN A 94 -1.59 -10.85 -15.25
N ILE A 95 -2.65 -10.03 -15.18
CA ILE A 95 -3.38 -9.61 -16.38
C ILE A 95 -2.73 -8.41 -17.09
N CYS A 96 -2.04 -7.58 -16.35
CA CYS A 96 -1.29 -6.41 -16.82
C CYS A 96 -0.23 -6.03 -15.77
N ASN A 97 0.50 -4.93 -15.96
CA ASN A 97 1.29 -4.33 -14.90
C ASN A 97 0.39 -3.85 -13.75
N ALA A 98 0.93 -3.84 -12.53
CA ALA A 98 0.27 -3.15 -11.42
C ALA A 98 0.26 -1.65 -11.68
N ILE A 99 -0.85 -0.98 -11.32
CA ILE A 99 -1.00 0.47 -11.46
C ILE A 99 -0.79 1.11 -10.08
N SER A 100 0.15 2.05 -10.01
CA SER A 100 0.54 2.71 -8.77
C SER A 100 -0.56 3.63 -8.21
N SER A 101 -0.56 3.84 -6.89
CA SER A 101 -1.40 4.86 -6.23
C SER A 101 -1.13 6.30 -6.70
N SER A 102 0.02 6.57 -7.32
CA SER A 102 0.35 7.89 -7.90
C SER A 102 -0.10 8.08 -9.34
N ASP A 103 -0.75 7.05 -9.93
CA ASP A 103 -1.24 7.10 -11.31
C ASP A 103 -2.40 8.10 -11.48
N GLN A 104 -2.41 8.82 -12.59
CA GLN A 104 -3.39 9.86 -12.88
C GLN A 104 -4.29 9.53 -14.08
N ARG A 105 -4.20 8.31 -14.67
CA ARG A 105 -4.98 7.93 -15.85
C ARG A 105 -6.48 8.06 -15.66
N ALA A 106 -6.96 7.84 -14.45
CA ALA A 106 -8.38 7.87 -14.09
C ALA A 106 -8.90 9.24 -13.64
N VAL A 107 -8.11 10.33 -13.78
CA VAL A 107 -8.50 11.69 -13.31
C VAL A 107 -9.87 12.12 -13.83
N LYS A 108 -10.20 11.82 -15.08
CA LYS A 108 -11.49 12.20 -15.70
C LYS A 108 -12.71 11.55 -15.05
N TYR A 109 -12.54 10.35 -14.46
CA TYR A 109 -13.60 9.65 -13.72
C TYR A 109 -13.87 10.34 -12.39
N VAL A 110 -12.81 10.68 -11.67
CA VAL A 110 -12.92 11.43 -10.41
C VAL A 110 -13.58 12.80 -10.64
N GLU A 111 -13.11 13.57 -11.62
CA GLU A 111 -13.73 14.85 -12.00
C GLU A 111 -15.21 14.71 -12.38
N LYS A 112 -15.58 13.61 -13.06
CA LYS A 112 -16.98 13.33 -13.39
C LYS A 112 -17.81 13.13 -12.12
N TRP A 113 -17.35 12.29 -11.19
CA TRP A 113 -18.07 11.98 -9.95
C TRP A 113 -18.19 13.19 -9.01
N GLU A 114 -17.22 14.10 -9.05
CA GLU A 114 -17.32 15.39 -8.37
C GLU A 114 -18.40 16.27 -9.00
N LYS A 115 -18.38 16.42 -10.33
CA LYS A 115 -19.30 17.28 -11.09
C LYS A 115 -20.75 16.80 -11.04
N ASP A 116 -21.00 15.50 -11.08
CA ASP A 116 -22.35 14.91 -11.05
C ASP A 116 -22.89 14.68 -9.64
N GLY A 117 -22.10 14.96 -8.61
CA GLY A 117 -22.46 14.86 -7.20
C GLY A 117 -22.37 13.44 -6.63
N THR A 118 -21.82 12.48 -7.37
CA THR A 118 -21.60 11.10 -6.89
C THR A 118 -20.68 11.09 -5.67
N SER A 119 -19.54 11.79 -5.74
CA SER A 119 -18.58 11.87 -4.63
C SER A 119 -19.23 12.43 -3.35
N GLU A 120 -20.03 13.48 -3.47
CA GLU A 120 -20.72 14.11 -2.34
C GLU A 120 -21.75 13.18 -1.69
N LYS A 121 -22.52 12.44 -2.50
CA LYS A 121 -23.54 11.48 -2.02
C LYS A 121 -22.95 10.29 -1.29
N LEU A 122 -21.74 9.86 -1.68
CA LEU A 122 -21.10 8.67 -1.14
C LEU A 122 -20.21 8.98 0.06
N PHE A 123 -19.87 10.24 0.31
CA PHE A 123 -18.92 10.63 1.37
C PHE A 123 -19.27 10.04 2.74
N ASP A 124 -20.55 10.10 3.15
CA ASP A 124 -21.01 9.59 4.45
C ASP A 124 -21.00 8.04 4.54
N LEU A 125 -20.68 7.36 3.44
CA LEU A 125 -20.53 5.91 3.38
C LEU A 125 -19.08 5.47 3.30
N ILE A 126 -18.22 6.23 2.58
CA ILE A 126 -16.82 5.86 2.34
C ILE A 126 -15.81 6.71 3.11
N PHE A 127 -16.25 7.78 3.80
CA PHE A 127 -15.50 8.70 4.66
C PHE A 127 -14.29 9.36 3.98
N ARG A 128 -14.37 9.51 2.65
CA ARG A 128 -13.31 10.14 1.86
C ARG A 128 -13.80 10.54 0.46
N TYR A 129 -12.97 11.27 -0.26
CA TYR A 129 -13.11 11.48 -1.69
C TYR A 129 -12.22 10.51 -2.47
N SER A 130 -12.70 10.06 -3.63
CA SER A 130 -11.88 9.24 -4.52
C SER A 130 -10.77 10.07 -5.17
N THR A 131 -9.61 9.45 -5.38
CA THR A 131 -8.50 10.02 -6.16
C THR A 131 -8.20 9.12 -7.36
N PRO A 132 -7.50 9.61 -8.39
CA PRO A 132 -7.22 8.84 -9.61
C PRO A 132 -6.47 7.52 -9.36
N GLY A 133 -5.64 7.47 -8.32
CA GLY A 133 -4.87 6.28 -7.93
C GLY A 133 -5.62 5.27 -7.06
N HIS A 134 -6.89 5.52 -6.72
CA HIS A 134 -7.72 4.55 -6.01
C HIS A 134 -8.23 3.46 -6.93
N ILE A 135 -8.40 2.26 -6.37
CA ILE A 135 -8.78 1.08 -7.15
C ILE A 135 -10.13 1.25 -7.87
N ASN A 136 -11.13 1.94 -7.28
CA ASN A 136 -12.41 2.20 -7.92
C ASN A 136 -12.25 3.05 -9.20
N ALA A 137 -11.41 4.08 -9.17
CA ALA A 137 -11.18 4.94 -10.31
C ALA A 137 -10.39 4.22 -11.42
N ILE A 138 -9.36 3.46 -11.02
CA ILE A 138 -8.57 2.65 -11.96
C ILE A 138 -9.46 1.59 -12.63
N LEU A 139 -10.33 0.90 -11.88
CA LEU A 139 -11.25 -0.10 -12.42
C LEU A 139 -12.25 0.50 -13.41
N ALA A 140 -12.81 1.69 -13.11
CA ALA A 140 -13.69 2.38 -14.04
C ALA A 140 -12.95 2.75 -15.34
N TRP A 141 -11.70 3.18 -15.22
CA TRP A 141 -10.85 3.47 -16.37
C TRP A 141 -10.55 2.20 -17.19
N LEU A 142 -10.16 1.10 -16.53
CA LEU A 142 -9.85 -0.18 -17.19
C LEU A 142 -11.06 -0.71 -17.96
N LYS A 143 -12.25 -0.64 -17.37
CA LYS A 143 -13.49 -1.10 -17.99
C LYS A 143 -13.74 -0.44 -19.33
N ASP A 144 -13.48 0.86 -19.45
CA ASP A 144 -13.73 1.63 -20.67
C ASP A 144 -12.56 1.60 -21.66
N ASN A 145 -11.32 1.50 -21.19
CA ASN A 145 -10.12 1.67 -22.03
C ASN A 145 -9.36 0.37 -22.31
N GLU A 146 -9.47 -0.62 -21.43
CA GLU A 146 -8.82 -1.94 -21.54
C GLU A 146 -9.79 -3.07 -21.17
N PRO A 147 -10.96 -3.16 -21.85
CA PRO A 147 -12.01 -4.12 -21.49
C PRO A 147 -11.51 -5.58 -21.51
N ASP A 148 -10.62 -5.94 -22.44
CA ASP A 148 -10.04 -7.30 -22.50
C ASP A 148 -9.23 -7.66 -21.24
N ASN A 149 -8.58 -6.69 -20.61
CA ASN A 149 -7.89 -6.89 -19.32
C ASN A 149 -8.89 -6.90 -18.17
N TYR A 150 -9.85 -5.98 -18.18
CA TYR A 150 -10.90 -5.90 -17.16
C TYR A 150 -11.69 -7.20 -17.05
N ASP A 151 -12.10 -7.80 -18.18
CA ASP A 151 -12.88 -9.04 -18.23
C ASP A 151 -12.12 -10.28 -17.72
N LYS A 152 -10.77 -10.24 -17.78
CA LYS A 152 -9.92 -11.33 -17.27
C LYS A 152 -9.74 -11.31 -15.76
N ILE A 153 -10.09 -10.20 -15.08
CA ILE A 153 -9.89 -10.08 -13.63
C ILE A 153 -10.67 -11.18 -12.91
N ALA A 154 -9.95 -12.08 -12.24
CA ALA A 154 -10.51 -13.06 -11.33
C ALA A 154 -10.39 -12.62 -9.87
N TYR A 155 -9.23 -12.06 -9.50
CA TYR A 155 -8.98 -11.57 -8.15
C TYR A 155 -8.30 -10.20 -8.15
N LEU A 156 -8.70 -9.37 -7.18
CA LEU A 156 -8.22 -8.02 -6.95
C LEU A 156 -7.48 -7.93 -5.60
N PHE A 157 -6.42 -7.14 -5.58
CA PHE A 157 -5.60 -6.98 -4.38
C PHE A 157 -5.16 -5.53 -4.18
N SER A 158 -4.90 -5.16 -2.93
CA SER A 158 -3.93 -4.12 -2.62
C SER A 158 -2.51 -4.67 -2.81
N MET A 159 -1.50 -3.82 -2.80
CA MET A 159 -0.12 -4.26 -3.00
C MET A 159 0.33 -5.31 -1.98
N LYS A 160 0.07 -5.07 -0.68
CA LYS A 160 0.41 -6.03 0.37
C LYS A 160 -0.37 -7.34 0.26
N ASP A 161 -1.67 -7.28 -0.12
CA ASP A 161 -2.51 -8.46 -0.29
C ASP A 161 -2.03 -9.32 -1.47
N PHE A 162 -1.55 -8.68 -2.55
CA PHE A 162 -0.89 -9.38 -3.66
C PHE A 162 0.37 -10.14 -3.19
N LEU A 163 1.19 -9.54 -2.33
CA LEU A 163 2.36 -10.24 -1.78
C LEU A 163 1.98 -11.36 -0.82
N ILE A 164 0.92 -11.20 -0.01
CA ILE A 164 0.38 -12.30 0.79
C ILE A 164 0.00 -13.45 -0.13
N TYR A 165 -0.74 -13.17 -1.22
CA TYR A 165 -1.10 -14.19 -2.20
C TYR A 165 0.14 -14.89 -2.79
N ARG A 166 1.17 -14.13 -3.21
CA ARG A 166 2.41 -14.70 -3.78
C ARG A 166 3.19 -15.56 -2.78
N LEU A 167 3.15 -15.23 -1.49
CA LEU A 167 3.81 -15.98 -0.43
C LEU A 167 3.02 -17.23 0.00
N THR A 168 1.68 -17.15 0.01
CA THR A 168 0.83 -18.13 0.71
C THR A 168 -0.16 -18.87 -0.18
N GLY A 169 -0.46 -18.33 -1.37
CA GLY A 169 -1.57 -18.79 -2.22
C GLY A 169 -2.95 -18.34 -1.75
N GLU A 170 -3.07 -17.66 -0.61
CA GLU A 170 -4.35 -17.23 -0.04
C GLU A 170 -4.80 -15.89 -0.62
N VAL A 171 -6.04 -15.83 -1.10
CA VAL A 171 -6.68 -14.60 -1.56
C VAL A 171 -7.38 -13.94 -0.38
N VAL A 172 -6.83 -12.83 0.09
CA VAL A 172 -7.35 -12.05 1.23
C VAL A 172 -7.41 -10.57 0.88
N SER A 173 -8.17 -9.79 1.65
CA SER A 173 -8.26 -8.34 1.55
C SER A 173 -8.10 -7.72 2.93
N GLY A 174 -7.12 -6.82 3.09
CA GLY A 174 -6.87 -6.17 4.38
C GLY A 174 -7.84 -5.03 4.67
N TYR A 175 -8.47 -5.01 5.84
CA TYR A 175 -9.40 -3.95 6.26
C TYR A 175 -8.81 -2.55 6.09
N GLY A 176 -7.59 -2.30 6.56
CA GLY A 176 -6.93 -0.99 6.45
C GLY A 176 -6.84 -0.52 4.99
N CYS A 177 -6.29 -1.34 4.10
CA CYS A 177 -6.17 -0.99 2.68
C CYS A 177 -7.52 -0.87 1.97
N GLN A 178 -8.50 -1.72 2.31
CA GLN A 178 -9.80 -1.69 1.64
C GLN A 178 -10.69 -0.54 2.14
N SER A 179 -10.46 0.01 3.32
CA SER A 179 -11.10 1.25 3.76
C SER A 179 -10.76 2.45 2.86
N ALA A 180 -9.60 2.38 2.18
CA ALA A 180 -9.19 3.37 1.17
C ALA A 180 -9.70 3.07 -0.24
N SER A 181 -10.34 1.93 -0.49
CA SER A 181 -10.76 1.50 -1.84
C SER A 181 -11.92 2.28 -2.44
N CYS A 182 -12.68 3.02 -1.63
CA CYS A 182 -14.00 3.59 -1.95
C CYS A 182 -15.08 2.55 -2.28
N LEU A 183 -14.83 1.26 -2.03
CA LEU A 183 -15.75 0.14 -2.28
C LEU A 183 -16.26 -0.52 -0.99
N MET A 184 -15.69 -0.10 0.15
CA MET A 184 -16.12 -0.51 1.48
C MET A 184 -17.06 0.53 2.08
N ASN A 185 -18.18 0.09 2.63
CA ASN A 185 -19.06 0.92 3.44
C ASN A 185 -18.49 1.00 4.86
N MET A 186 -17.98 2.16 5.21
CA MET A 186 -17.29 2.42 6.49
C MET A 186 -18.21 2.36 7.72
N ASN A 187 -19.54 2.37 7.51
CA ASN A 187 -20.50 2.20 8.61
C ASN A 187 -20.70 0.72 8.96
N THR A 188 -20.41 -0.20 8.03
CA THR A 188 -20.55 -1.67 8.22
C THR A 188 -19.20 -2.39 8.21
N ASN A 189 -18.15 -1.74 7.69
CA ASN A 189 -16.84 -2.32 7.39
C ASN A 189 -16.93 -3.53 6.43
N GLU A 190 -17.83 -3.46 5.46
CA GLU A 190 -18.04 -4.49 4.46
C GLU A 190 -17.98 -3.89 3.05
N PHE A 191 -17.60 -4.69 2.07
CA PHE A 191 -17.75 -4.30 0.66
C PHE A 191 -19.20 -4.09 0.32
N ASP A 192 -19.51 -3.02 -0.45
CA ASP A 192 -20.89 -2.65 -0.79
C ASP A 192 -21.07 -2.57 -2.32
N LYS A 193 -21.93 -3.46 -2.86
CA LYS A 193 -22.25 -3.48 -4.30
C LYS A 193 -22.89 -2.18 -4.79
N ASN A 194 -23.61 -1.46 -3.92
CA ASN A 194 -24.20 -0.18 -4.31
C ASN A 194 -23.12 0.93 -4.48
N LEU A 195 -22.03 0.87 -3.69
CA LEU A 195 -20.89 1.76 -3.91
C LEU A 195 -20.23 1.46 -5.26
N ALA A 196 -19.98 0.20 -5.55
CA ALA A 196 -19.38 -0.21 -6.81
C ALA A 196 -20.31 0.12 -8.02
N ASP A 197 -21.62 -0.04 -7.87
CA ASP A 197 -22.61 0.33 -8.89
C ASP A 197 -22.60 1.84 -9.18
N ALA A 198 -22.50 2.68 -8.14
CA ALA A 198 -22.41 4.12 -8.30
C ALA A 198 -21.16 4.56 -9.10
N PHE A 199 -20.09 3.76 -9.05
CA PHE A 199 -18.89 3.96 -9.87
C PHE A 199 -18.95 3.21 -11.23
N GLY A 200 -20.01 2.44 -11.51
CA GLY A 200 -20.21 1.69 -12.75
C GLY A 200 -19.43 0.37 -12.84
N ILE A 201 -19.01 -0.20 -11.69
CA ILE A 201 -18.15 -1.39 -11.58
C ILE A 201 -18.69 -2.44 -10.59
N GLN A 202 -20.00 -2.60 -10.47
CA GLN A 202 -20.65 -3.48 -9.45
C GLN A 202 -20.16 -4.94 -9.46
N GLU A 203 -19.72 -5.44 -10.60
CA GLU A 203 -19.27 -6.81 -10.81
C GLU A 203 -17.93 -7.13 -10.17
N VAL A 204 -17.18 -6.14 -9.72
CA VAL A 204 -15.83 -6.36 -9.16
C VAL A 204 -15.85 -6.78 -7.67
N ILE A 205 -16.94 -6.55 -6.96
CA ILE A 205 -17.00 -6.78 -5.50
C ILE A 205 -16.72 -8.26 -5.16
N ASP A 206 -17.24 -9.18 -5.96
CA ASP A 206 -17.05 -10.61 -5.74
C ASP A 206 -15.64 -11.11 -6.13
N LYS A 207 -14.75 -10.21 -6.57
CA LYS A 207 -13.34 -10.50 -6.95
C LYS A 207 -12.34 -10.20 -5.81
N PHE A 208 -12.79 -9.59 -4.73
CA PHE A 208 -12.00 -9.41 -3.53
C PHE A 208 -12.04 -10.64 -2.63
N GLY A 209 -10.95 -10.93 -1.94
CA GLY A 209 -10.90 -11.97 -0.92
C GLY A 209 -11.62 -11.58 0.38
N PRO A 210 -11.82 -12.53 1.31
CA PRO A 210 -12.37 -12.24 2.62
C PRO A 210 -11.53 -11.21 3.36
N LEU A 211 -12.22 -10.32 4.09
CA LEU A 211 -11.59 -9.26 4.86
C LEU A 211 -10.84 -9.82 6.08
N LYS A 212 -9.63 -9.31 6.29
CA LYS A 212 -8.74 -9.64 7.41
C LYS A 212 -8.18 -8.38 8.04
N TRP A 213 -8.05 -8.39 9.37
CA TRP A 213 -7.31 -7.34 10.06
C TRP A 213 -5.80 -7.49 9.85
N ASP A 214 -5.11 -6.37 9.86
CA ASP A 214 -3.67 -6.31 9.58
C ASP A 214 -2.83 -7.12 10.57
N ILE A 215 -3.36 -7.36 11.79
CA ILE A 215 -2.75 -8.18 12.85
C ILE A 215 -3.07 -9.68 12.75
N GLU A 216 -3.95 -10.11 11.86
CA GLU A 216 -4.31 -11.53 11.71
C GLU A 216 -3.29 -12.29 10.85
N ILE A 217 -3.17 -13.58 11.10
CA ILE A 217 -2.45 -14.48 10.19
C ILE A 217 -3.33 -14.71 8.95
N CYS A 218 -2.77 -14.40 7.79
CA CYS A 218 -3.45 -14.51 6.50
C CYS A 218 -3.08 -15.78 5.73
N GLY A 219 -2.07 -16.48 6.15
CA GLY A 219 -1.62 -17.73 5.54
C GLY A 219 -0.23 -18.13 6.01
N TYR A 220 0.33 -19.10 5.34
CA TYR A 220 1.64 -19.66 5.63
C TYR A 220 2.46 -19.74 4.34
N ILE A 221 3.75 -19.46 4.42
CA ILE A 221 4.66 -19.52 3.26
C ILE A 221 4.60 -20.91 2.65
N THR A 222 4.33 -20.98 1.34
CA THR A 222 4.31 -22.23 0.57
C THR A 222 5.71 -22.75 0.31
N ASP A 223 5.84 -24.02 -0.10
CA ASP A 223 7.14 -24.60 -0.50
C ASP A 223 7.76 -23.84 -1.67
N GLU A 224 6.96 -23.48 -2.68
CA GLU A 224 7.42 -22.72 -3.85
C GLU A 224 7.94 -21.32 -3.47
N ALA A 225 7.23 -20.60 -2.60
CA ALA A 225 7.66 -19.29 -2.13
C ALA A 225 8.90 -19.38 -1.24
N ALA A 226 9.00 -20.43 -0.41
CA ALA A 226 10.15 -20.71 0.45
C ALA A 226 11.43 -20.93 -0.36
N ASP A 227 11.37 -21.70 -1.44
CA ASP A 227 12.49 -21.96 -2.35
C ASP A 227 13.01 -20.66 -3.00
N LEU A 228 12.10 -19.71 -3.30
CA LEU A 228 12.46 -18.43 -3.91
C LEU A 228 13.03 -17.43 -2.89
N CYS A 229 12.41 -17.29 -1.74
CA CYS A 229 12.73 -16.23 -0.77
C CYS A 229 13.64 -16.66 0.38
N GLY A 230 13.96 -17.96 0.49
CA GLY A 230 14.85 -18.49 1.54
C GLY A 230 14.23 -18.56 2.95
N CYS A 231 12.93 -18.28 3.09
CA CYS A 231 12.20 -18.54 4.33
C CYS A 231 11.91 -20.05 4.47
N MET A 232 11.49 -20.44 5.68
CA MET A 232 10.95 -21.79 5.88
C MET A 232 9.48 -21.86 5.42
N SER A 233 9.16 -22.91 4.65
CA SER A 233 7.76 -23.29 4.39
C SER A 233 7.00 -23.43 5.72
N GLY A 234 5.75 -22.97 5.73
CA GLY A 234 4.92 -22.96 6.93
C GLY A 234 5.20 -21.78 7.90
N THR A 235 6.10 -20.85 7.55
CA THR A 235 6.24 -19.59 8.32
C THR A 235 4.97 -18.77 8.20
N PRO A 236 4.36 -18.30 9.32
CA PRO A 236 3.16 -17.48 9.29
C PRO A 236 3.39 -16.14 8.57
N VAL A 237 2.40 -15.68 7.80
CA VAL A 237 2.37 -14.35 7.16
C VAL A 237 1.21 -13.56 7.76
N CYS A 238 1.50 -12.41 8.35
CA CYS A 238 0.50 -11.47 8.88
C CYS A 238 -0.14 -10.66 7.76
N GLY A 239 -1.34 -10.13 8.00
CA GLY A 239 -2.04 -9.22 7.10
C GLY A 239 -1.23 -7.98 6.73
N GLY A 240 -0.44 -7.46 7.68
CA GLY A 240 0.34 -6.25 7.45
C GLY A 240 -0.53 -5.02 7.18
N CYS A 241 0.07 -3.86 6.97
CA CYS A 241 -0.65 -2.60 6.77
C CYS A 241 -0.01 -1.76 5.68
N HIS A 242 -0.68 -0.68 5.25
CA HIS A 242 -0.01 0.25 4.35
C HIS A 242 1.08 1.05 5.09
N ASP A 243 2.04 1.58 4.34
CA ASP A 243 3.29 2.18 4.83
C ASP A 243 3.08 3.33 5.83
N VAL A 244 2.04 4.14 5.66
CA VAL A 244 1.68 5.21 6.60
C VAL A 244 1.30 4.63 7.96
N VAL A 245 0.42 3.63 8.00
CA VAL A 245 0.00 2.96 9.25
C VAL A 245 1.18 2.26 9.90
N ALA A 246 2.04 1.58 9.13
CA ALA A 246 3.26 0.96 9.64
C ALA A 246 4.19 2.00 10.30
N SER A 247 4.33 3.17 9.69
CA SER A 247 5.12 4.27 10.23
C SER A 247 4.53 4.82 11.53
N ILE A 248 3.21 4.99 11.59
CA ILE A 248 2.50 5.46 12.79
C ILE A 248 2.72 4.48 13.96
N ILE A 249 2.57 3.19 13.72
CA ILE A 249 2.83 2.14 14.72
C ILE A 249 4.30 2.19 15.18
N ALA A 250 5.25 2.32 14.24
CA ALA A 250 6.67 2.37 14.56
C ALA A 250 7.07 3.63 15.34
N MET A 251 6.37 4.76 15.16
CA MET A 251 6.54 5.97 15.96
C MET A 251 5.99 5.85 17.38
N GLY A 252 5.23 4.80 17.70
CA GLY A 252 4.61 4.61 19.00
C GLY A 252 3.45 5.59 19.25
N VAL A 253 2.78 6.02 18.18
CA VAL A 253 1.58 6.87 18.28
C VAL A 253 0.46 6.08 18.96
N ASP A 254 -0.15 6.66 19.98
CA ASP A 254 -1.26 6.10 20.76
C ASP A 254 -2.25 7.17 21.20
N ASN A 255 -3.28 6.79 21.93
CA ASN A 255 -4.32 7.72 22.40
C ASN A 255 -3.80 8.84 23.35
N SER A 256 -2.60 8.69 23.92
CA SER A 256 -2.00 9.73 24.79
C SER A 256 -1.22 10.77 23.98
N ALA A 257 -0.71 10.38 22.79
CA ALA A 257 -0.02 11.24 21.83
C ALA A 257 -0.49 10.86 20.40
N PRO A 258 -1.73 11.18 20.03
CA PRO A 258 -2.38 10.62 18.85
C PRO A 258 -1.90 11.25 17.52
N PHE A 259 -1.24 12.41 17.55
CA PHE A 259 -0.86 13.15 16.35
C PHE A 259 0.42 12.61 15.72
N PHE A 260 0.44 12.60 14.39
CA PHE A 260 1.63 12.25 13.62
C PHE A 260 1.82 13.21 12.44
N VAL A 261 3.08 13.33 12.00
CA VAL A 261 3.47 14.01 10.77
C VAL A 261 4.51 13.15 10.06
N ILE A 262 4.25 12.84 8.81
CA ILE A 262 5.19 12.14 7.93
C ILE A 262 5.58 13.10 6.81
N THR A 263 6.87 13.44 6.75
CA THR A 263 7.41 14.33 5.71
C THR A 263 8.32 13.53 4.79
N GLY A 264 7.91 13.40 3.55
CA GLY A 264 8.64 12.69 2.51
C GLY A 264 8.38 13.38 1.17
N THR A 265 8.34 12.64 0.08
CA THR A 265 7.88 13.14 -1.21
C THR A 265 6.46 13.71 -1.10
N HIS A 266 5.58 13.03 -0.36
CA HIS A 266 4.30 13.52 0.13
C HIS A 266 4.43 13.96 1.60
N ALA A 267 3.62 14.92 2.02
CA ALA A 267 3.41 15.24 3.43
C ALA A 267 2.07 14.67 3.86
N ILE A 268 2.05 13.96 4.98
CA ILE A 268 0.84 13.41 5.58
C ILE A 268 0.83 13.84 7.04
N ASN A 269 -0.27 14.47 7.46
CA ASN A 269 -0.49 14.81 8.86
C ASN A 269 -1.81 14.20 9.30
N GLY A 270 -1.88 13.81 10.55
CA GLY A 270 -3.11 13.24 11.05
C GLY A 270 -3.02 12.85 12.50
N TYR A 271 -4.00 12.08 12.89
CA TYR A 271 -4.07 11.50 14.23
C TYR A 271 -4.87 10.20 14.20
N ILE A 272 -4.68 9.38 15.23
CA ILE A 272 -5.50 8.20 15.47
C ILE A 272 -6.68 8.55 16.40
N SER A 273 -7.81 7.88 16.21
CA SER A 273 -9.06 8.14 16.97
C SER A 273 -9.84 6.84 17.15
N ASP A 274 -10.62 6.77 18.22
CA ASP A 274 -11.58 5.69 18.45
C ASP A 274 -12.93 5.94 17.74
N THR A 275 -13.09 7.10 17.11
CA THR A 275 -14.30 7.47 16.37
C THR A 275 -13.93 8.08 15.02
N PRO A 276 -14.71 7.79 13.97
CA PRO A 276 -14.49 8.40 12.66
C PRO A 276 -14.79 9.88 12.66
N ILE A 277 -14.11 10.66 11.85
CA ILE A 277 -14.43 12.06 11.59
C ILE A 277 -15.07 12.15 10.20
N LEU A 278 -16.25 12.76 10.15
CA LEU A 278 -17.03 12.97 8.92
C LEU A 278 -16.99 14.42 8.46
N ASP A 279 -15.95 15.15 8.85
CA ASP A 279 -15.74 16.52 8.38
C ASP A 279 -15.14 16.48 6.97
N LYS A 280 -15.88 17.01 6.00
CA LYS A 280 -15.49 17.04 4.59
C LYS A 280 -14.27 17.94 4.29
N SER A 281 -13.79 18.69 5.28
CA SER A 281 -12.53 19.42 5.18
C SER A 281 -11.30 18.55 5.44
N VAL A 282 -11.48 17.33 5.97
CA VAL A 282 -10.43 16.32 6.15
C VAL A 282 -10.38 15.43 4.92
N LEU A 283 -9.19 15.05 4.46
CA LEU A 283 -9.00 14.24 3.26
C LEU A 283 -9.65 12.87 3.40
N SER A 284 -9.35 12.15 4.50
CA SER A 284 -9.88 10.81 4.71
C SER A 284 -9.92 10.39 6.17
N THR A 285 -10.87 9.52 6.46
CA THR A 285 -10.90 8.65 7.63
C THR A 285 -10.79 7.20 7.16
N GLU A 286 -9.81 6.47 7.65
CA GLU A 286 -9.52 5.09 7.31
C GLU A 286 -9.55 4.19 8.54
N LEU A 287 -9.75 2.88 8.35
CA LEU A 287 -9.60 1.92 9.43
C LEU A 287 -8.11 1.78 9.80
N PHE A 288 -7.83 1.75 11.09
CA PHE A 288 -6.48 1.49 11.57
C PHE A 288 -6.18 -0.02 11.54
N ALA A 289 -4.96 -0.42 11.89
CA ALA A 289 -4.47 -1.80 11.79
C ALA A 289 -5.26 -2.85 12.60
N PHE A 290 -6.06 -2.41 13.56
CA PHE A 290 -6.85 -3.25 14.45
C PHE A 290 -8.26 -2.72 14.65
N PRO A 291 -9.22 -3.58 15.08
CA PRO A 291 -10.60 -3.19 15.24
C PRO A 291 -10.80 -2.01 16.21
N GLY A 292 -11.71 -1.09 15.84
CA GLY A 292 -12.12 0.04 16.69
C GLY A 292 -11.21 1.26 16.61
N GLY A 293 -10.16 1.24 15.80
CA GLY A 293 -9.30 2.38 15.55
C GLY A 293 -9.51 2.98 14.16
N TYR A 294 -9.36 4.30 14.08
CA TYR A 294 -9.38 5.06 12.83
C TYR A 294 -8.12 5.90 12.71
N MET A 295 -7.63 6.02 11.49
CA MET A 295 -6.64 7.00 11.10
C MET A 295 -7.37 8.13 10.37
N ILE A 296 -7.21 9.33 10.87
CA ILE A 296 -7.71 10.55 10.25
C ILE A 296 -6.51 11.27 9.67
N GLU A 297 -6.53 11.49 8.37
CA GLU A 297 -5.40 12.11 7.69
C GLU A 297 -5.80 13.23 6.75
N ASP A 298 -4.86 14.15 6.60
CA ASP A 298 -4.80 15.08 5.49
C ASP A 298 -3.44 14.95 4.82
N SER A 299 -3.41 14.93 3.50
CA SER A 299 -2.17 14.73 2.75
C SER A 299 -1.99 15.81 1.69
N PHE A 300 -0.72 16.17 1.49
CA PHE A 300 -0.32 17.09 0.45
C PHE A 300 0.65 16.38 -0.50
N PRO A 301 0.34 16.30 -1.80
CA PRO A 301 1.07 15.46 -2.75
C PRO A 301 2.48 15.97 -3.07
N ALA A 302 2.86 17.10 -2.54
CA ALA A 302 4.14 17.72 -2.82
C ALA A 302 4.73 18.33 -1.54
N SER A 303 5.81 17.72 -1.04
CA SER A 303 6.54 18.17 0.15
C SER A 303 8.03 18.26 -0.17
N SER A 304 8.85 17.30 0.24
CA SER A 304 10.29 17.29 -0.09
C SER A 304 10.55 17.24 -1.61
N GLY A 305 9.61 16.68 -2.39
CA GLY A 305 9.70 16.74 -3.85
C GLY A 305 9.64 18.16 -4.42
N ILE A 306 8.88 19.09 -3.81
CA ILE A 306 8.92 20.52 -4.19
C ILE A 306 10.27 21.11 -3.82
N LEU A 307 10.79 20.77 -2.64
CA LEU A 307 12.09 21.27 -2.20
C LEU A 307 13.21 20.80 -3.15
N GLU A 308 13.21 19.53 -3.54
CA GLU A 308 14.13 18.99 -4.54
C GLU A 308 14.00 19.75 -5.88
N TRP A 309 12.78 19.93 -6.37
CA TRP A 309 12.52 20.66 -7.60
C TRP A 309 13.01 22.13 -7.52
N VAL A 310 12.78 22.82 -6.39
CA VAL A 310 13.31 24.19 -6.17
C VAL A 310 14.83 24.18 -6.14
N ILE A 311 15.44 23.21 -5.46
CA ILE A 311 16.91 23.07 -5.42
C ILE A 311 17.46 22.89 -6.85
N ASP A 312 16.89 21.98 -7.62
CA ASP A 312 17.30 21.72 -9.00
C ASP A 312 17.11 22.97 -9.89
N LEU A 313 16.04 23.71 -9.70
CA LEU A 313 15.75 24.90 -10.48
C LEU A 313 16.75 26.04 -10.21
N PHE A 314 17.15 26.25 -8.96
CA PHE A 314 17.96 27.39 -8.55
C PHE A 314 19.42 27.06 -8.28
N TYR A 315 19.75 25.80 -7.96
CA TYR A 315 21.08 25.38 -7.51
C TYR A 315 21.73 24.30 -8.38
N SER A 316 21.02 23.74 -9.36
CA SER A 316 21.53 22.68 -10.25
C SER A 316 22.77 23.06 -11.08
N ARG A 317 23.18 24.34 -11.02
CA ARG A 317 24.40 24.86 -11.69
C ARG A 317 25.60 24.99 -10.76
N GLU A 318 25.47 24.69 -9.48
CA GLU A 318 26.58 24.71 -8.53
C GLU A 318 27.09 23.30 -8.26
N GLU A 319 28.40 23.12 -8.12
CA GLU A 319 29.05 21.84 -7.81
C GLU A 319 28.77 21.34 -6.35
N LYS A 320 27.66 21.74 -5.74
CA LYS A 320 27.27 21.32 -4.39
C LYS A 320 26.39 20.10 -4.43
N THR A 321 26.65 19.17 -3.53
CA THR A 321 25.77 18.03 -3.36
C THR A 321 24.44 18.45 -2.73
N LEU A 322 23.34 17.69 -2.99
CA LEU A 322 22.06 17.90 -2.31
C LEU A 322 22.23 17.98 -0.79
N THR A 323 23.11 17.17 -0.20
CA THR A 323 23.43 17.18 1.23
C THR A 323 24.00 18.53 1.69
N ASP A 324 24.90 19.15 0.92
CA ASP A 324 25.47 20.45 1.25
C ASP A 324 24.44 21.56 1.23
N ILE A 325 23.50 21.49 0.26
CA ILE A 325 22.40 22.44 0.14
C ILE A 325 21.42 22.29 1.30
N TYR A 326 21.00 21.06 1.63
CA TYR A 326 20.13 20.78 2.79
C TYR A 326 20.76 21.30 4.09
N LEU A 327 22.04 21.04 4.34
CA LEU A 327 22.72 21.52 5.52
C LEU A 327 22.80 23.08 5.58
N SER A 328 22.89 23.73 4.42
CA SER A 328 22.92 25.23 4.37
C SER A 328 21.54 25.86 4.60
N LEU A 329 20.44 25.10 4.42
CA LEU A 329 19.06 25.58 4.64
C LEU A 329 18.61 25.40 6.11
N ILE A 330 19.31 24.56 6.88
CA ILE A 330 19.00 24.25 8.29
C ILE A 330 19.80 25.15 9.25
N HIS A 331 20.85 25.79 8.79
CA HIS A 331 21.71 26.71 9.53
C HIS A 331 21.54 28.14 9.04
#